data_f41f10af6bab0c5396c0b04276cb736e
#
_entry.id   f41f10af6bab0c5396c0b04276cb736e
#
_cell.length_a   1.000
_cell.length_b   1.000
_cell.length_c   1.000
_cell.angle_alpha   90.00
_cell.angle_beta   90.00
_cell.angle_gamma   90.00
#
_symmetry.space_group_name_H-M   'P 1'
#
loop_
_entity.id
_entity.type
_entity.pdbx_description
1 polymer ?
#
loop_
_entity_poly.entity_id
_entity_poly.type
_entity_poly.pdbx_seq_one_letter_code
_entity_poly.pdbx_strand_id
1 'polypeptide(L)'
;MFSKDTYISRRQELKKLVKSGVIILFGNNNSPCNFPNNGYYPFRQDSTFLYYFGLQRDGLVGVIDIDNDIETLVGDDIDLVDIVWYGSVDSVHNLAEQVGVHNSAPMKSLKTICNDAMAKKRKIHFLPPYRYDIKLQVFDLLGIHPNQQKEEASIDLIKAVVKMRSTKTPEEIEELERASVIGYKMHTTAMKLVRPGITEKYVAGQVSGIAHSYGAMVSFPTIFSQHGEIQHGYPSMNLLEEGRLALCDAGAETMNNYCSDHTRTMPVSGKFSQRQLEIYSIVEACHDYALEVAKPGVKWADVHFAVCRLLFDRMKELGLAKGDTEEAVRAGAHAMFLPHGLGHMMGMDVHDMENLDQINVGFDDEVRPNLEQFGTNCLRMGRRLEEGFVVTDEPGVYFIPALIDDWKASGHCAEFLNFDKIETYKDFGGIRIEDDVLITKDGCRFLGTDRIPYHPKDVEEYMAAHKGEIL
;
A
#
# COMPACT_ATOMS: atom_id res chain seq x y z
N MET A 1 -7.73 9.50 16.46
CA MET A 1 -8.81 8.56 16.81
C MET A 1 -10.11 9.14 16.33
N PHE A 2 -10.97 8.34 15.69
CA PHE A 2 -12.32 8.74 15.30
C PHE A 2 -13.26 8.82 16.54
N SER A 3 -14.50 9.18 16.29
CA SER A 3 -15.48 9.21 17.37
C SER A 3 -15.76 7.80 17.93
N LYS A 4 -16.16 7.72 19.19
CA LYS A 4 -16.59 6.49 19.83
C LYS A 4 -17.68 5.77 19.05
N ASP A 5 -18.63 6.54 18.49
CA ASP A 5 -19.76 6.00 17.72
C ASP A 5 -19.33 5.36 16.41
N THR A 6 -18.24 5.82 15.78
CA THR A 6 -17.64 5.22 14.61
C THR A 6 -17.23 3.77 14.88
N TYR A 7 -16.52 3.53 15.99
CA TYR A 7 -16.06 2.18 16.35
C TYR A 7 -17.22 1.26 16.74
N ILE A 8 -18.19 1.78 17.48
CA ILE A 8 -19.41 1.03 17.83
C ILE A 8 -20.15 0.60 16.55
N SER A 9 -20.38 1.51 15.63
CA SER A 9 -21.09 1.24 14.36
C SER A 9 -20.35 0.21 13.52
N ARG A 10 -19.01 0.30 13.43
CA ARG A 10 -18.16 -0.67 12.70
C ARG A 10 -18.28 -2.08 13.29
N ARG A 11 -18.22 -2.23 14.61
CA ARG A 11 -18.36 -3.54 15.26
C ARG A 11 -19.79 -4.10 15.13
N GLN A 12 -20.81 -3.26 15.20
CA GLN A 12 -22.19 -3.68 14.97
C GLN A 12 -22.40 -4.20 13.53
N GLU A 13 -21.83 -3.52 12.55
CA GLU A 13 -21.93 -3.98 11.15
C GLU A 13 -21.13 -5.28 10.94
N LEU A 14 -19.96 -5.41 11.54
CA LEU A 14 -19.17 -6.64 11.49
C LEU A 14 -19.96 -7.84 12.07
N LYS A 15 -20.64 -7.66 13.21
CA LYS A 15 -21.50 -8.71 13.80
C LYS A 15 -22.61 -9.16 12.85
N LYS A 16 -23.24 -8.23 12.13
CA LYS A 16 -24.29 -8.57 11.14
C LYS A 16 -23.73 -9.37 9.95
N LEU A 17 -22.53 -9.03 9.49
CA LEU A 17 -21.90 -9.69 8.34
C LEU A 17 -21.41 -11.10 8.68
N VAL A 18 -20.77 -11.28 9.84
CA VAL A 18 -20.22 -12.58 10.29
C VAL A 18 -21.31 -13.49 10.88
N LYS A 19 -22.33 -12.94 11.52
CA LYS A 19 -23.59 -13.56 11.99
C LYS A 19 -23.54 -14.34 13.29
N SER A 20 -22.51 -15.12 13.57
CA SER A 20 -22.41 -15.96 14.79
C SER A 20 -20.97 -16.28 15.14
N GLY A 21 -20.73 -16.78 16.35
CA GLY A 21 -19.41 -17.19 16.82
C GLY A 21 -18.68 -16.10 17.63
N VAL A 22 -17.38 -16.29 17.78
CA VAL A 22 -16.50 -15.37 18.52
C VAL A 22 -15.41 -14.86 17.58
N ILE A 23 -15.35 -13.55 17.39
CA ILE A 23 -14.29 -12.90 16.59
C ILE A 23 -13.15 -12.52 17.53
N ILE A 24 -11.92 -12.82 17.15
CA ILE A 24 -10.70 -12.40 17.83
C ILE A 24 -9.89 -11.53 16.86
N LEU A 25 -9.71 -10.26 17.23
CA LEU A 25 -8.87 -9.31 16.49
C LEU A 25 -7.62 -9.01 17.33
N PHE A 26 -6.50 -9.51 16.86
CA PHE A 26 -5.21 -9.32 17.55
C PHE A 26 -4.65 -7.94 17.20
N GLY A 27 -4.31 -7.17 18.25
CA GLY A 27 -3.41 -6.03 18.10
C GLY A 27 -1.95 -6.48 18.02
N ASN A 28 -1.09 -5.60 17.57
CA ASN A 28 0.35 -5.87 17.52
C ASN A 28 1.02 -5.70 18.88
N ASN A 29 2.15 -6.39 19.05
CA ASN A 29 3.07 -6.20 20.16
C ASN A 29 4.27 -5.36 19.73
N ASN A 30 4.98 -4.77 20.68
CA ASN A 30 6.29 -4.16 20.43
C ASN A 30 7.27 -5.20 19.86
N SER A 31 8.11 -4.77 18.92
CA SER A 31 9.16 -5.60 18.32
C SER A 31 10.53 -5.06 18.68
N PRO A 32 11.37 -5.83 19.38
CA PRO A 32 12.73 -5.39 19.70
C PRO A 32 13.60 -5.34 18.43
N CYS A 33 14.47 -4.31 18.34
CA CYS A 33 15.43 -4.20 17.26
C CYS A 33 16.57 -5.21 17.38
N ASN A 34 17.23 -5.26 18.57
CA ASN A 34 18.44 -6.05 18.79
C ASN A 34 18.63 -6.56 20.21
N PHE A 35 17.82 -6.11 21.17
CA PHE A 35 17.81 -6.60 22.55
C PHE A 35 16.39 -6.40 23.17
N PRO A 36 16.05 -7.17 24.23
CA PRO A 36 14.64 -7.27 24.66
C PRO A 36 14.07 -6.04 25.35
N ASN A 37 14.90 -5.11 25.84
CA ASN A 37 14.41 -3.95 26.61
C ASN A 37 14.88 -2.64 25.95
N ASN A 38 13.99 -1.66 25.85
CA ASN A 38 14.25 -0.28 25.42
C ASN A 38 14.75 -0.07 23.97
N GLY A 39 14.91 -1.12 23.17
CA GLY A 39 15.36 -1.05 21.79
C GLY A 39 14.29 -1.54 20.82
N TYR A 40 13.13 -0.89 20.83
CA TYR A 40 12.03 -1.27 19.94
C TYR A 40 12.04 -0.51 18.63
N TYR A 41 11.57 -1.18 17.55
CA TYR A 41 11.13 -0.48 16.35
C TYR A 41 9.95 0.45 16.70
N PRO A 42 9.73 1.54 15.95
CA PRO A 42 8.52 2.35 16.10
C PRO A 42 7.28 1.44 16.10
N PHE A 43 6.43 1.64 17.11
CA PHE A 43 5.22 0.81 17.24
C PHE A 43 4.21 1.17 16.17
N ARG A 44 3.70 0.15 15.51
CA ARG A 44 2.61 0.27 14.55
C ARG A 44 1.56 -0.79 14.87
N GLN A 45 0.35 -0.34 15.17
CA GLN A 45 -0.76 -1.21 15.48
C GLN A 45 -1.28 -1.93 14.23
N ASP A 46 -1.91 -3.10 14.39
CA ASP A 46 -2.62 -3.80 13.33
C ASP A 46 -3.77 -2.95 12.77
N SER A 47 -3.86 -2.82 11.46
CA SER A 47 -4.83 -1.96 10.80
C SER A 47 -6.27 -2.41 11.00
N THR A 48 -6.53 -3.73 11.04
CA THR A 48 -7.88 -4.22 11.26
C THR A 48 -8.30 -4.04 12.73
N PHE A 49 -7.38 -4.26 13.67
CA PHE A 49 -7.62 -3.91 15.07
C PHE A 49 -7.94 -2.42 15.24
N LEU A 50 -7.14 -1.53 14.62
CA LEU A 50 -7.39 -0.09 14.63
C LEU A 50 -8.74 0.29 14.02
N TYR A 51 -9.12 -0.35 12.92
CA TYR A 51 -10.39 -0.07 12.26
C TYR A 51 -11.59 -0.30 13.18
N TYR A 52 -11.53 -1.34 14.03
CA TYR A 52 -12.62 -1.71 14.92
C TYR A 52 -12.50 -1.18 16.36
N PHE A 53 -11.28 -0.90 16.83
CA PHE A 53 -11.05 -0.48 18.22
C PHE A 53 -10.31 0.87 18.34
N GLY A 54 -9.62 1.36 17.33
CA GLY A 54 -9.00 2.69 17.32
C GLY A 54 -7.86 2.93 18.32
N LEU A 55 -7.33 1.90 18.97
CA LEU A 55 -6.38 2.02 20.06
C LEU A 55 -4.95 1.75 19.62
N GLN A 56 -4.05 2.68 19.89
CA GLN A 56 -2.62 2.66 19.51
C GLN A 56 -1.71 2.07 20.60
N ARG A 57 -2.20 1.17 21.41
CA ARG A 57 -1.44 0.51 22.47
C ARG A 57 -1.10 -0.92 22.07
N ASP A 58 0.13 -1.35 22.34
CA ASP A 58 0.57 -2.74 22.19
C ASP A 58 -0.11 -3.70 23.17
N GLY A 59 -0.06 -4.99 22.85
CA GLY A 59 -0.53 -6.05 23.73
C GLY A 59 -2.05 -6.08 23.98
N LEU A 60 -2.86 -5.53 23.05
CA LEU A 60 -4.31 -5.55 23.13
C LEU A 60 -4.92 -6.59 22.18
N VAL A 61 -6.04 -7.18 22.59
CA VAL A 61 -6.86 -8.08 21.74
C VAL A 61 -8.33 -7.68 21.89
N GLY A 62 -8.98 -7.47 20.75
CA GLY A 62 -10.43 -7.26 20.71
C GLY A 62 -11.17 -8.58 20.55
N VAL A 63 -12.12 -8.86 21.46
CA VAL A 63 -12.98 -10.04 21.38
C VAL A 63 -14.43 -9.59 21.20
N ILE A 64 -15.08 -10.14 20.17
CA ILE A 64 -16.50 -9.87 19.88
C ILE A 64 -17.25 -11.20 19.90
N ASP A 65 -17.98 -11.45 20.96
CA ASP A 65 -18.86 -12.60 21.10
C ASP A 65 -20.23 -12.24 20.49
N ILE A 66 -20.44 -12.66 19.25
CA ILE A 66 -21.64 -12.30 18.47
C ILE A 66 -22.90 -12.91 19.08
N ASP A 67 -22.83 -14.18 19.51
CA ASP A 67 -24.00 -14.92 19.97
C ASP A 67 -24.54 -14.41 21.31
N ASN A 68 -23.65 -13.85 22.15
CA ASN A 68 -24.02 -13.26 23.45
C ASN A 68 -24.09 -11.72 23.42
N ASP A 69 -23.78 -11.10 22.29
CA ASP A 69 -23.67 -9.66 22.11
C ASP A 69 -22.73 -8.98 23.14
N ILE A 70 -21.57 -9.60 23.36
CA ILE A 70 -20.55 -9.14 24.32
C ILE A 70 -19.29 -8.74 23.58
N GLU A 71 -18.82 -7.52 23.80
CA GLU A 71 -17.53 -7.02 23.34
C GLU A 71 -16.60 -6.90 24.55
N THR A 72 -15.35 -7.37 24.40
CA THR A 72 -14.35 -7.31 25.49
C THR A 72 -13.00 -6.85 24.92
N LEU A 73 -12.41 -5.85 25.54
CA LEU A 73 -11.01 -5.51 25.30
C LEU A 73 -10.14 -6.30 26.28
N VAL A 74 -9.24 -7.12 25.72
CA VAL A 74 -8.33 -7.97 26.51
C VAL A 74 -6.93 -7.39 26.47
N GLY A 75 -6.29 -7.27 27.62
CA GLY A 75 -4.92 -6.75 27.77
C GLY A 75 -4.56 -6.64 29.25
N ASP A 76 -3.30 -6.38 29.53
CA ASP A 76 -2.83 -6.21 30.91
C ASP A 76 -2.52 -4.74 31.18
N ASP A 77 -2.85 -4.25 32.38
CA ASP A 77 -2.45 -2.93 32.80
C ASP A 77 -0.93 -2.91 33.09
N ILE A 78 -0.30 -1.77 32.88
CA ILE A 78 1.13 -1.58 33.17
C ILE A 78 1.37 -1.51 34.66
N ASP A 79 2.53 -1.96 35.06
CA ASP A 79 2.95 -1.89 36.47
C ASP A 79 3.71 -0.58 36.80
N LEU A 80 4.12 -0.42 38.05
CA LEU A 80 4.85 0.77 38.50
C LEU A 80 6.23 0.90 37.85
N VAL A 81 6.86 -0.21 37.48
CA VAL A 81 8.17 -0.20 36.82
C VAL A 81 8.03 0.35 35.41
N ASP A 82 7.01 -0.10 34.68
CA ASP A 82 6.68 0.41 33.35
C ASP A 82 6.35 1.91 33.39
N ILE A 83 5.59 2.36 34.39
CA ILE A 83 5.27 3.78 34.59
C ILE A 83 6.55 4.63 34.78
N VAL A 84 7.53 4.11 35.52
CA VAL A 84 8.81 4.81 35.71
C VAL A 84 9.57 5.00 34.39
N TRP A 85 9.50 4.02 33.49
CA TRP A 85 10.26 4.06 32.22
C TRP A 85 9.51 4.73 31.08
N TYR A 86 8.20 4.57 31.02
CA TYR A 86 7.40 4.98 29.85
C TYR A 86 6.33 6.03 30.16
N GLY A 87 6.17 6.41 31.42
CA GLY A 87 5.09 7.28 31.87
C GLY A 87 3.78 6.53 32.12
N SER A 88 2.80 7.22 32.68
CA SER A 88 1.47 6.64 32.94
C SER A 88 0.67 6.55 31.65
N VAL A 89 -0.04 5.43 31.47
CA VAL A 89 -1.01 5.21 30.40
C VAL A 89 -2.37 4.84 30.99
N ASP A 90 -3.42 5.01 30.22
CA ASP A 90 -4.76 4.58 30.62
C ASP A 90 -4.82 3.08 30.90
N SER A 91 -5.62 2.68 31.89
CA SER A 91 -5.95 1.27 32.13
C SER A 91 -6.68 0.67 30.91
N VAL A 92 -6.61 -0.64 30.75
CA VAL A 92 -7.35 -1.36 29.70
C VAL A 92 -8.85 -1.08 29.80
N HIS A 93 -9.37 -0.94 31.00
CA HIS A 93 -10.77 -0.55 31.22
C HIS A 93 -11.09 0.85 30.65
N ASN A 94 -10.25 1.85 30.97
CA ASN A 94 -10.44 3.21 30.46
C ASN A 94 -10.33 3.27 28.94
N LEU A 95 -9.36 2.54 28.35
CA LEU A 95 -9.22 2.42 26.90
C LEU A 95 -10.45 1.78 26.25
N ALA A 96 -11.02 0.74 26.86
CA ALA A 96 -12.23 0.09 26.39
C ALA A 96 -13.42 1.08 26.35
N GLU A 97 -13.62 1.84 27.42
CA GLU A 97 -14.70 2.85 27.50
C GLU A 97 -14.55 3.98 26.45
N GLN A 98 -13.32 4.38 26.12
CA GLN A 98 -13.05 5.38 25.05
C GLN A 98 -13.60 4.97 23.70
N VAL A 99 -13.65 3.67 23.41
CA VAL A 99 -14.10 3.12 22.14
C VAL A 99 -15.44 2.38 22.22
N GLY A 100 -16.16 2.57 23.34
CA GLY A 100 -17.51 2.02 23.54
C GLY A 100 -17.55 0.52 23.79
N VAL A 101 -16.50 -0.03 24.40
CA VAL A 101 -16.47 -1.41 24.90
C VAL A 101 -16.55 -1.37 26.42
N HIS A 102 -17.59 -2.00 26.99
CA HIS A 102 -17.86 -1.93 28.44
C HIS A 102 -17.14 -3.01 29.25
N ASN A 103 -16.63 -4.04 28.59
CA ASN A 103 -15.93 -5.12 29.28
C ASN A 103 -14.43 -5.06 28.97
N SER A 104 -13.63 -5.26 30.01
CA SER A 104 -12.20 -5.48 29.89
C SER A 104 -11.77 -6.69 30.69
N ALA A 105 -10.70 -7.36 30.26
CA ALA A 105 -10.18 -8.54 30.92
C ALA A 105 -8.65 -8.64 30.77
N PRO A 106 -7.95 -9.24 31.75
CA PRO A 106 -6.51 -9.46 31.61
C PRO A 106 -6.21 -10.49 30.52
N MET A 107 -5.00 -10.42 29.91
CA MET A 107 -4.58 -11.26 28.78
C MET A 107 -4.76 -12.77 29.06
N LYS A 108 -4.52 -13.22 30.29
CA LYS A 108 -4.75 -14.63 30.67
C LYS A 108 -6.18 -15.13 30.45
N SER A 109 -7.17 -14.24 30.43
CA SER A 109 -8.59 -14.57 30.22
C SER A 109 -8.88 -15.01 28.78
N LEU A 110 -8.06 -14.61 27.81
CA LEU A 110 -8.26 -14.94 26.40
C LEU A 110 -8.29 -16.48 26.16
N LYS A 111 -7.40 -17.22 26.85
CA LYS A 111 -7.38 -18.68 26.77
C LYS A 111 -8.69 -19.31 27.28
N THR A 112 -9.24 -18.77 28.37
CA THR A 112 -10.52 -19.24 28.91
C THR A 112 -11.66 -18.98 27.94
N ILE A 113 -11.72 -17.78 27.33
CA ILE A 113 -12.73 -17.41 26.32
C ILE A 113 -12.67 -18.38 25.14
N CYS A 114 -11.47 -18.66 24.62
CA CYS A 114 -11.28 -19.61 23.51
C CYS A 114 -11.73 -21.03 23.89
N ASN A 115 -11.31 -21.52 25.05
CA ASN A 115 -11.66 -22.85 25.53
C ASN A 115 -13.17 -23.01 25.72
N ASP A 116 -13.86 -22.02 26.27
CA ASP A 116 -15.30 -22.02 26.45
C ASP A 116 -16.05 -22.03 25.09
N ALA A 117 -15.58 -21.27 24.13
CA ALA A 117 -16.12 -21.29 22.77
C ALA A 117 -15.94 -22.66 22.11
N MET A 118 -14.74 -23.23 22.18
CA MET A 118 -14.45 -24.56 21.64
C MET A 118 -15.26 -25.66 22.33
N ALA A 119 -15.37 -25.65 23.66
CA ALA A 119 -16.16 -26.62 24.39
C ALA A 119 -17.65 -26.58 24.00
N LYS A 120 -18.17 -25.41 23.68
CA LYS A 120 -19.54 -25.21 23.17
C LYS A 120 -19.66 -25.40 21.66
N LYS A 121 -18.59 -25.80 20.98
CA LYS A 121 -18.51 -25.98 19.52
C LYS A 121 -18.89 -24.71 18.74
N ARG A 122 -18.62 -23.55 19.29
CA ARG A 122 -18.80 -22.25 18.63
C ARG A 122 -17.61 -21.96 17.73
N LYS A 123 -17.87 -21.39 16.57
CA LYS A 123 -16.81 -20.98 15.64
C LYS A 123 -16.01 -19.82 16.23
N ILE A 124 -14.69 -19.94 16.21
CA ILE A 124 -13.78 -18.83 16.51
C ILE A 124 -13.27 -18.28 15.18
N HIS A 125 -13.48 -16.99 14.97
CA HIS A 125 -13.06 -16.29 13.77
C HIS A 125 -11.79 -15.48 14.06
N PHE A 126 -10.77 -15.69 13.26
CA PHE A 126 -9.53 -14.90 13.27
C PHE A 126 -9.08 -14.64 11.84
N LEU A 127 -8.25 -13.60 11.63
CA LEU A 127 -7.65 -13.25 10.36
C LEU A 127 -6.29 -13.92 10.19
N PRO A 128 -5.79 -14.12 8.96
CA PRO A 128 -4.47 -14.69 8.72
C PRO A 128 -3.38 -13.85 9.41
N PRO A 129 -2.66 -14.38 10.41
CA PRO A 129 -1.63 -13.61 11.07
C PRO A 129 -0.37 -13.50 10.21
N TYR A 130 0.18 -12.30 10.07
CA TYR A 130 1.42 -12.03 9.32
C TYR A 130 2.64 -11.91 10.24
N ARG A 131 2.46 -11.62 11.54
CA ARG A 131 3.53 -11.54 12.54
C ARG A 131 3.75 -12.88 13.23
N TYR A 132 5.00 -13.23 13.48
CA TYR A 132 5.34 -14.52 14.11
C TYR A 132 4.90 -14.62 15.56
N ASP A 133 4.94 -13.54 16.33
CA ASP A 133 4.43 -13.50 17.71
C ASP A 133 2.93 -13.79 17.76
N ILE A 134 2.15 -13.22 16.84
CA ILE A 134 0.71 -13.51 16.73
C ILE A 134 0.46 -14.94 16.26
N LYS A 135 1.27 -15.47 15.33
CA LYS A 135 1.20 -16.90 14.92
C LYS A 135 1.38 -17.85 16.09
N LEU A 136 2.34 -17.57 16.97
CA LEU A 136 2.55 -18.36 18.18
C LEU A 136 1.38 -18.21 19.15
N GLN A 137 0.84 -17.00 19.32
CA GLN A 137 -0.33 -16.77 20.18
C GLN A 137 -1.57 -17.53 19.67
N VAL A 138 -1.84 -17.54 18.37
CA VAL A 138 -2.92 -18.33 17.75
C VAL A 138 -2.69 -19.81 17.99
N PHE A 139 -1.46 -20.31 17.85
CA PHE A 139 -1.12 -21.69 18.14
C PHE A 139 -1.40 -22.06 19.62
N ASP A 140 -0.97 -21.24 20.55
CA ASP A 140 -1.17 -21.44 21.98
C ASP A 140 -2.66 -21.40 22.39
N LEU A 141 -3.45 -20.56 21.74
CA LEU A 141 -4.87 -20.40 22.02
C LEU A 141 -5.74 -21.49 21.40
N LEU A 142 -5.50 -21.79 20.14
CA LEU A 142 -6.40 -22.60 19.31
C LEU A 142 -5.80 -23.97 18.90
N GLY A 143 -4.51 -24.19 19.12
CA GLY A 143 -3.82 -25.42 18.69
C GLY A 143 -3.56 -25.51 17.17
N ILE A 144 -3.77 -24.44 16.42
CA ILE A 144 -3.60 -24.41 14.96
C ILE A 144 -2.15 -24.10 14.63
N HIS A 145 -1.47 -25.04 13.96
CA HIS A 145 -0.06 -24.87 13.61
C HIS A 145 0.18 -23.66 12.70
N PRO A 146 1.25 -22.84 12.88
CA PRO A 146 1.52 -21.63 12.09
C PRO A 146 1.39 -21.79 10.56
N ASN A 147 1.78 -22.94 10.01
CA ASN A 147 1.68 -23.21 8.58
C ASN A 147 0.25 -23.47 8.08
N GLN A 148 -0.70 -23.71 8.97
CA GLN A 148 -2.11 -23.98 8.65
C GLN A 148 -3.00 -22.77 8.91
N GLN A 149 -2.49 -21.76 9.62
CA GLN A 149 -3.31 -20.64 10.09
C GLN A 149 -3.88 -19.77 8.96
N LYS A 150 -3.22 -19.70 7.81
CA LYS A 150 -3.75 -18.99 6.64
C LYS A 150 -4.97 -19.72 6.08
N GLU A 151 -4.94 -21.04 6.00
CA GLU A 151 -6.02 -21.87 5.46
C GLU A 151 -7.19 -21.99 6.44
N GLU A 152 -6.91 -22.00 7.75
CA GLU A 152 -7.90 -22.11 8.83
C GLU A 152 -8.52 -20.74 9.20
N ALA A 153 -7.99 -19.64 8.69
CA ALA A 153 -8.54 -18.31 8.92
C ALA A 153 -9.97 -18.19 8.38
N SER A 154 -10.78 -17.37 9.05
CA SER A 154 -12.20 -17.28 8.73
C SER A 154 -12.47 -16.50 7.46
N ILE A 155 -12.85 -17.16 6.39
CA ILE A 155 -13.24 -16.53 5.13
C ILE A 155 -14.46 -15.59 5.30
N ASP A 156 -15.38 -15.89 6.22
CA ASP A 156 -16.52 -15.03 6.51
C ASP A 156 -16.05 -13.70 7.10
N LEU A 157 -15.08 -13.76 8.04
CA LEU A 157 -14.48 -12.56 8.63
C LEU A 157 -13.64 -11.79 7.60
N ILE A 158 -12.83 -12.47 6.79
CA ILE A 158 -12.05 -11.86 5.71
C ILE A 158 -12.96 -11.06 4.78
N LYS A 159 -14.02 -11.69 4.25
CA LYS A 159 -14.99 -11.05 3.35
C LYS A 159 -15.70 -9.86 4.00
N ALA A 160 -16.05 -9.96 5.28
CA ALA A 160 -16.68 -8.88 6.02
C ALA A 160 -15.74 -7.68 6.16
N VAL A 161 -14.49 -7.91 6.56
CA VAL A 161 -13.47 -6.86 6.69
C VAL A 161 -13.18 -6.20 5.34
N VAL A 162 -12.96 -6.99 4.29
CA VAL A 162 -12.71 -6.47 2.94
C VAL A 162 -13.88 -5.61 2.47
N LYS A 163 -15.12 -6.08 2.64
CA LYS A 163 -16.31 -5.31 2.26
C LYS A 163 -16.36 -3.96 2.97
N MET A 164 -16.10 -3.94 4.28
CA MET A 164 -16.21 -2.73 5.09
C MET A 164 -15.07 -1.74 4.84
N ARG A 165 -13.83 -2.21 4.69
CA ARG A 165 -12.66 -1.34 4.51
C ARG A 165 -12.46 -0.88 3.05
N SER A 166 -13.05 -1.57 2.08
CA SER A 166 -12.92 -1.17 0.66
C SER A 166 -13.59 0.16 0.37
N THR A 167 -14.79 0.40 0.90
CA THR A 167 -15.54 1.66 0.72
C THR A 167 -15.22 2.61 1.88
N LYS A 168 -14.52 3.69 1.59
CA LYS A 168 -14.08 4.66 2.60
C LYS A 168 -15.24 5.57 3.01
N THR A 169 -15.36 5.77 4.32
CA THR A 169 -16.27 6.78 4.89
C THR A 169 -15.71 8.19 4.68
N PRO A 170 -16.52 9.25 4.79
CA PRO A 170 -16.04 10.63 4.71
C PRO A 170 -14.88 10.93 5.67
N GLU A 171 -14.91 10.40 6.89
CA GLU A 171 -13.86 10.58 7.89
C GLU A 171 -12.54 9.88 7.48
N GLU A 172 -12.63 8.71 6.83
CA GLU A 172 -11.48 8.00 6.29
C GLU A 172 -10.89 8.74 5.09
N ILE A 173 -11.74 9.29 4.23
CA ILE A 173 -11.30 10.10 3.09
C ILE A 173 -10.56 11.35 3.60
N GLU A 174 -11.03 12.01 4.65
CA GLU A 174 -10.34 13.16 5.24
C GLU A 174 -8.93 12.80 5.75
N GLU A 175 -8.75 11.62 6.34
CA GLU A 175 -7.42 11.15 6.75
C GLU A 175 -6.50 10.85 5.55
N LEU A 176 -7.02 10.22 4.50
CA LEU A 176 -6.29 9.97 3.26
C LEU A 176 -5.88 11.28 2.57
N GLU A 177 -6.77 12.28 2.56
CA GLU A 177 -6.45 13.65 2.09
C GLU A 177 -5.27 14.26 2.87
N ARG A 178 -5.27 14.10 4.20
CA ARG A 178 -4.16 14.58 5.05
C ARG A 178 -2.86 13.87 4.72
N ALA A 179 -2.89 12.55 4.50
CA ALA A 179 -1.72 11.77 4.10
C ALA A 179 -1.17 12.26 2.76
N SER A 180 -2.05 12.49 1.76
CA SER A 180 -1.67 13.00 0.43
C SER A 180 -1.09 14.42 0.48
N VAL A 181 -1.59 15.30 1.37
CA VAL A 181 -0.99 16.63 1.60
C VAL A 181 0.45 16.52 2.12
N ILE A 182 0.73 15.54 2.99
CA ILE A 182 2.09 15.29 3.46
C ILE A 182 2.92 14.70 2.30
N GLY A 183 2.37 13.76 1.53
CA GLY A 183 2.98 13.20 0.32
C GLY A 183 3.41 14.27 -0.68
N TYR A 184 2.55 15.26 -0.94
CA TYR A 184 2.90 16.45 -1.75
C TYR A 184 4.18 17.13 -1.24
N LYS A 185 4.29 17.35 0.07
CA LYS A 185 5.49 17.99 0.66
C LYS A 185 6.73 17.10 0.56
N MET A 186 6.57 15.79 0.67
CA MET A 186 7.65 14.81 0.50
C MET A 186 8.22 14.89 -0.91
N HIS A 187 7.38 14.80 -1.93
CA HIS A 187 7.80 14.82 -3.34
C HIS A 187 8.35 16.16 -3.78
N THR A 188 7.72 17.24 -3.38
CA THR A 188 8.23 18.59 -3.68
C THR A 188 9.57 18.87 -2.98
N THR A 189 9.82 18.25 -1.83
CA THR A 189 11.15 18.29 -1.18
C THR A 189 12.20 17.53 -2.01
N ALA A 190 11.86 16.36 -2.55
CA ALA A 190 12.75 15.65 -3.48
C ALA A 190 13.11 16.52 -4.69
N MET A 191 12.11 17.15 -5.33
CA MET A 191 12.31 18.04 -6.48
C MET A 191 13.25 19.22 -6.18
N LYS A 192 13.17 19.79 -4.96
CA LYS A 192 14.07 20.88 -4.52
C LYS A 192 15.52 20.45 -4.34
N LEU A 193 15.73 19.20 -3.95
CA LEU A 193 17.03 18.68 -3.52
C LEU A 193 17.79 17.96 -4.64
N VAL A 194 17.10 17.36 -5.59
CA VAL A 194 17.70 16.55 -6.65
C VAL A 194 18.62 17.40 -7.52
N ARG A 195 19.89 16.99 -7.59
CA ARG A 195 20.93 17.57 -8.43
C ARG A 195 22.12 16.62 -8.54
N PRO A 196 23.00 16.77 -9.55
CA PRO A 196 24.22 16.00 -9.62
C PRO A 196 25.10 16.18 -8.35
N GLY A 197 25.71 15.08 -7.90
CA GLY A 197 26.65 15.08 -6.78
C GLY A 197 26.02 14.99 -5.38
N ILE A 198 24.68 14.90 -5.26
CA ILE A 198 24.02 14.57 -4.00
C ILE A 198 23.78 13.05 -3.92
N THR A 199 23.78 12.46 -2.72
CA THR A 199 23.51 11.02 -2.58
C THR A 199 22.02 10.72 -2.59
N GLU A 200 21.64 9.56 -3.13
CA GLU A 200 20.25 9.04 -3.03
C GLU A 200 19.77 9.02 -1.58
N LYS A 201 20.62 8.53 -0.67
CA LYS A 201 20.27 8.38 0.76
C LYS A 201 20.03 9.72 1.46
N TYR A 202 20.72 10.79 1.05
CA TYR A 202 20.46 12.11 1.61
C TYR A 202 19.07 12.60 1.21
N VAL A 203 18.71 12.51 -0.07
CA VAL A 203 17.40 12.95 -0.55
C VAL A 203 16.28 12.14 0.13
N ALA A 204 16.40 10.80 0.13
CA ALA A 204 15.43 9.94 0.79
C ALA A 204 15.28 10.22 2.29
N GLY A 205 16.38 10.53 2.98
CA GLY A 205 16.36 10.90 4.39
C GLY A 205 15.60 12.21 4.64
N GLN A 206 15.73 13.20 3.77
CA GLN A 206 14.97 14.46 3.86
C GLN A 206 13.49 14.22 3.56
N VAL A 207 13.18 13.43 2.52
CA VAL A 207 11.80 13.06 2.16
C VAL A 207 11.11 12.35 3.32
N SER A 208 11.74 11.34 3.92
CA SER A 208 11.20 10.64 5.09
C SER A 208 11.07 11.55 6.31
N GLY A 209 12.01 12.49 6.50
CA GLY A 209 11.99 13.49 7.56
C GLY A 209 10.78 14.42 7.50
N ILE A 210 10.25 14.67 6.30
CA ILE A 210 9.00 15.45 6.14
C ILE A 210 7.83 14.71 6.79
N ALA A 211 7.62 13.42 6.49
CA ALA A 211 6.55 12.65 7.14
C ALA A 211 6.65 12.74 8.67
N HIS A 212 7.83 12.50 9.23
CA HIS A 212 8.04 12.57 10.67
C HIS A 212 7.81 13.97 11.26
N SER A 213 8.14 15.03 10.53
CA SER A 213 7.96 16.42 11.00
C SER A 213 6.49 16.82 11.12
N TYR A 214 5.60 16.13 10.43
CA TYR A 214 4.14 16.29 10.54
C TYR A 214 3.48 15.33 11.54
N GLY A 215 4.26 14.67 12.39
CA GLY A 215 3.77 13.70 13.36
C GLY A 215 3.30 12.37 12.74
N ALA A 216 3.66 12.17 11.48
CA ALA A 216 3.34 10.97 10.71
C ALA A 216 4.53 10.00 10.66
N MET A 217 4.29 8.80 10.13
CA MET A 217 5.34 7.88 9.70
C MET A 217 5.41 7.86 8.18
N VAL A 218 6.43 7.24 7.61
CA VAL A 218 6.37 6.85 6.21
C VAL A 218 5.41 5.67 6.06
N SER A 219 4.59 5.65 5.01
CA SER A 219 3.65 4.54 4.74
C SER A 219 4.39 3.25 4.35
N PHE A 220 5.59 3.39 3.79
CA PHE A 220 6.54 2.33 3.46
C PHE A 220 7.96 2.90 3.41
N PRO A 221 9.02 2.07 3.44
CA PRO A 221 10.38 2.56 3.29
C PRO A 221 10.55 3.33 1.98
N THR A 222 10.90 4.61 2.07
CA THR A 222 11.06 5.50 0.89
C THR A 222 11.96 4.86 -0.15
N ILE A 223 11.46 4.70 -1.36
CA ILE A 223 12.19 4.27 -2.55
C ILE A 223 12.70 5.53 -3.25
N PHE A 224 14.00 5.62 -3.42
CA PHE A 224 14.61 6.73 -4.13
C PHE A 224 15.88 6.27 -4.83
N SER A 225 15.89 6.27 -6.16
CA SER A 225 17.04 5.83 -6.92
C SER A 225 17.12 6.43 -8.32
N GLN A 226 18.36 6.62 -8.84
CA GLN A 226 18.60 6.85 -10.26
C GLN A 226 18.54 5.56 -11.11
N HIS A 227 18.35 4.42 -10.47
CA HIS A 227 18.05 3.11 -11.06
C HIS A 227 16.57 2.81 -10.94
N GLY A 228 15.72 3.64 -11.58
CA GLY A 228 14.28 3.51 -11.55
C GLY A 228 13.73 2.21 -12.17
N GLU A 229 14.57 1.42 -12.83
CA GLU A 229 14.24 0.07 -13.30
C GLU A 229 14.19 -0.97 -12.16
N ILE A 230 14.67 -0.63 -10.96
CA ILE A 230 14.59 -1.47 -9.76
C ILE A 230 13.36 -1.04 -8.97
N GLN A 231 12.31 -1.87 -8.97
CA GLN A 231 10.99 -1.51 -8.43
C GLN A 231 11.01 -1.11 -6.94
N HIS A 232 11.78 -1.84 -6.12
CA HIS A 232 11.95 -1.54 -4.70
C HIS A 232 13.41 -1.20 -4.39
N GLY A 233 13.95 -0.20 -5.12
CA GLY A 233 15.33 0.25 -4.97
C GLY A 233 15.54 1.03 -3.66
N TYR A 234 16.27 0.43 -2.71
CA TYR A 234 16.64 1.14 -1.48
C TYR A 234 17.66 2.24 -1.78
N PRO A 235 17.47 3.44 -1.20
CA PRO A 235 18.41 4.55 -1.36
C PRO A 235 19.82 4.17 -0.92
N SER A 236 20.80 4.42 -1.77
CA SER A 236 22.22 4.09 -1.56
C SER A 236 23.05 5.36 -1.29
N MET A 237 24.34 5.15 -1.03
CA MET A 237 25.31 6.24 -0.98
C MET A 237 25.83 6.68 -2.37
N ASN A 238 25.26 6.13 -3.45
CA ASN A 238 25.59 6.55 -4.81
C ASN A 238 25.26 8.02 -5.02
N LEU A 239 26.14 8.71 -5.71
CA LEU A 239 25.91 10.09 -6.13
C LEU A 239 24.97 10.09 -7.33
N LEU A 240 24.01 10.97 -7.33
CA LEU A 240 23.20 11.26 -8.50
C LEU A 240 24.08 11.83 -9.63
N GLU A 241 23.90 11.30 -10.82
CA GLU A 241 24.72 11.61 -11.98
C GLU A 241 23.97 12.49 -12.99
N GLU A 242 24.70 13.40 -13.61
CA GLU A 242 24.17 14.23 -14.68
C GLU A 242 23.63 13.38 -15.85
N GLY A 243 22.47 13.76 -16.38
CA GLY A 243 21.81 13.04 -17.48
C GLY A 243 20.97 11.84 -17.05
N ARG A 244 21.00 11.45 -15.75
CA ARG A 244 20.14 10.39 -15.20
C ARG A 244 18.76 10.93 -14.79
N LEU A 245 17.83 10.03 -14.62
CA LEU A 245 16.55 10.26 -13.93
C LEU A 245 16.66 9.80 -12.47
N ALA A 246 15.91 10.42 -11.59
CA ALA A 246 15.70 9.97 -10.22
C ALA A 246 14.21 9.67 -10.03
N LEU A 247 13.90 8.44 -9.69
CA LEU A 247 12.56 7.99 -9.31
C LEU A 247 12.44 8.09 -7.79
N CYS A 248 11.42 8.82 -7.34
CA CYS A 248 11.03 8.93 -5.94
C CYS A 248 9.65 8.31 -5.78
N ASP A 249 9.56 7.30 -4.94
CA ASP A 249 8.32 6.64 -4.56
C ASP A 249 8.23 6.67 -3.04
N ALA A 250 7.25 7.40 -2.52
CA ALA A 250 7.16 7.73 -1.12
C ALA A 250 5.75 8.19 -0.73
N GLY A 251 5.35 7.84 0.47
CA GLY A 251 4.10 8.26 1.06
C GLY A 251 4.19 8.42 2.57
N ALA A 252 3.18 9.05 3.15
CA ALA A 252 3.04 9.27 4.58
C ALA A 252 1.88 8.46 5.16
N GLU A 253 2.06 8.01 6.38
CA GLU A 253 1.01 7.41 7.19
C GLU A 253 0.62 8.41 8.29
N THR A 254 -0.65 8.85 8.36
CA THR A 254 -1.12 9.80 9.38
C THR A 254 -1.09 9.20 10.78
N MET A 255 -1.31 10.03 11.82
CA MET A 255 -1.45 9.56 13.19
C MET A 255 -2.63 8.58 13.41
N ASN A 256 -3.61 8.57 12.50
CA ASN A 256 -4.71 7.61 12.50
C ASN A 256 -4.44 6.40 11.57
N ASN A 257 -3.19 6.28 11.07
CA ASN A 257 -2.71 5.17 10.24
C ASN A 257 -3.44 5.05 8.90
N TYR A 258 -3.73 6.17 8.24
CA TYR A 258 -4.15 6.21 6.84
C TYR A 258 -2.97 6.65 5.97
N CYS A 259 -2.77 5.95 4.88
CA CYS A 259 -1.58 6.05 4.04
C CYS A 259 -1.81 6.92 2.80
N SER A 260 -0.73 7.48 2.27
CA SER A 260 -0.64 7.93 0.88
C SER A 260 0.45 7.18 0.16
N ASP A 261 0.35 7.15 -1.18
CA ASP A 261 1.30 6.53 -2.08
C ASP A 261 1.44 7.35 -3.34
N HIS A 262 2.66 7.81 -3.61
CA HIS A 262 2.93 8.62 -4.78
C HIS A 262 4.29 8.28 -5.37
N THR A 263 4.37 8.27 -6.69
CA THR A 263 5.65 8.22 -7.39
C THR A 263 5.80 9.41 -8.33
N ARG A 264 6.99 10.00 -8.33
CA ARG A 264 7.42 10.99 -9.35
C ARG A 264 8.82 10.65 -9.84
N THR A 265 9.01 10.80 -11.13
CA THR A 265 10.33 10.70 -11.76
C THR A 265 10.77 12.07 -12.24
N MET A 266 11.98 12.46 -11.89
CA MET A 266 12.52 13.78 -12.17
C MET A 266 13.93 13.74 -12.76
N PRO A 267 14.33 14.70 -13.61
CA PRO A 267 15.66 14.73 -14.21
C PRO A 267 16.70 15.24 -13.20
N VAL A 268 17.77 14.48 -12.98
CA VAL A 268 18.84 14.85 -12.04
C VAL A 268 19.47 16.19 -12.41
N SER A 269 19.59 16.49 -13.70
CA SER A 269 20.15 17.74 -14.21
C SER A 269 19.16 18.93 -14.20
N GLY A 270 17.91 18.71 -13.77
CA GLY A 270 16.82 19.71 -13.78
C GLY A 270 16.17 19.94 -15.14
N LYS A 271 16.58 19.18 -16.15
CA LYS A 271 16.00 19.18 -17.50
C LYS A 271 15.96 17.77 -18.07
N PHE A 272 14.83 17.38 -18.65
CA PHE A 272 14.70 16.12 -19.37
C PHE A 272 15.42 16.19 -20.72
N SER A 273 16.10 15.11 -21.09
CA SER A 273 16.55 14.91 -22.48
C SER A 273 15.38 14.54 -23.40
N GLN A 274 15.56 14.68 -24.71
CA GLN A 274 14.53 14.30 -25.69
C GLN A 274 14.14 12.82 -25.53
N ARG A 275 15.11 11.92 -25.34
CA ARG A 275 14.90 10.48 -25.10
C ARG A 275 14.07 10.23 -23.83
N GLN A 276 14.30 10.99 -22.77
CA GLN A 276 13.53 10.89 -21.52
C GLN A 276 12.10 11.41 -21.70
N LEU A 277 11.91 12.52 -22.42
CA LEU A 277 10.58 13.07 -22.74
C LEU A 277 9.74 12.09 -23.58
N GLU A 278 10.33 11.39 -24.55
CA GLU A 278 9.63 10.40 -25.37
C GLU A 278 9.03 9.26 -24.51
N ILE A 279 9.80 8.73 -23.54
CA ILE A 279 9.30 7.69 -22.64
C ILE A 279 8.36 8.27 -21.58
N TYR A 280 8.68 9.45 -21.03
CA TYR A 280 7.86 10.10 -20.02
C TYR A 280 6.44 10.38 -20.54
N SER A 281 6.34 10.86 -21.78
CA SER A 281 5.04 11.14 -22.40
C SER A 281 4.17 9.90 -22.60
N ILE A 282 4.76 8.71 -22.69
CA ILE A 282 4.03 7.44 -22.74
C ILE A 282 3.42 7.14 -21.37
N VAL A 283 4.22 7.26 -20.31
CA VAL A 283 3.76 7.03 -18.93
C VAL A 283 2.67 8.05 -18.56
N GLU A 284 2.89 9.32 -18.87
CA GLU A 284 1.91 10.39 -18.67
C GLU A 284 0.58 10.09 -19.38
N ALA A 285 0.63 9.70 -20.66
CA ALA A 285 -0.57 9.35 -21.42
C ALA A 285 -1.30 8.13 -20.84
N CYS A 286 -0.58 7.15 -20.29
CA CYS A 286 -1.16 5.99 -19.60
C CYS A 286 -1.87 6.40 -18.31
N HIS A 287 -1.23 7.25 -17.51
CA HIS A 287 -1.78 7.79 -16.29
C HIS A 287 -3.04 8.64 -16.55
N ASP A 288 -2.99 9.58 -17.48
CA ASP A 288 -4.13 10.42 -17.83
C ASP A 288 -5.32 9.58 -18.35
N TYR A 289 -5.02 8.55 -19.19
CA TYR A 289 -6.06 7.66 -19.70
C TYR A 289 -6.77 6.89 -18.59
N ALA A 290 -6.03 6.35 -17.61
CA ALA A 290 -6.62 5.61 -16.51
C ALA A 290 -7.60 6.49 -15.70
N LEU A 291 -7.22 7.74 -15.44
CA LEU A 291 -8.06 8.73 -14.75
C LEU A 291 -9.30 9.12 -15.56
N GLU A 292 -9.17 9.25 -16.88
CA GLU A 292 -10.31 9.60 -17.75
C GLU A 292 -11.41 8.53 -17.69
N VAL A 293 -11.02 7.25 -17.60
CA VAL A 293 -11.97 6.12 -17.69
C VAL A 293 -12.40 5.58 -16.34
N ALA A 294 -11.68 5.89 -15.25
CA ALA A 294 -11.96 5.38 -13.91
C ALA A 294 -13.27 5.95 -13.35
N LYS A 295 -14.25 5.07 -13.12
CA LYS A 295 -15.56 5.41 -12.54
C LYS A 295 -16.25 4.16 -12.01
N PRO A 296 -17.28 4.28 -11.16
CA PRO A 296 -18.04 3.14 -10.69
C PRO A 296 -18.52 2.24 -11.83
N GLY A 297 -18.40 0.92 -11.62
CA GLY A 297 -18.80 -0.11 -12.57
C GLY A 297 -17.75 -0.52 -13.59
N VAL A 298 -16.69 0.25 -13.79
CA VAL A 298 -15.56 -0.13 -14.64
C VAL A 298 -14.70 -1.17 -13.91
N LYS A 299 -14.27 -2.22 -14.58
CA LYS A 299 -13.31 -3.18 -14.03
C LYS A 299 -11.91 -2.61 -14.11
N TRP A 300 -11.19 -2.57 -13.00
CA TRP A 300 -9.83 -2.04 -12.99
C TRP A 300 -8.87 -2.90 -13.84
N ALA A 301 -9.13 -4.20 -13.96
CA ALA A 301 -8.40 -5.07 -14.89
C ALA A 301 -8.55 -4.64 -16.37
N ASP A 302 -9.76 -4.19 -16.79
CA ASP A 302 -9.98 -3.72 -18.16
C ASP A 302 -9.21 -2.41 -18.40
N VAL A 303 -9.13 -1.53 -17.39
CA VAL A 303 -8.32 -0.30 -17.45
C VAL A 303 -6.84 -0.66 -17.56
N HIS A 304 -6.34 -1.58 -16.73
CA HIS A 304 -4.96 -2.07 -16.80
C HIS A 304 -4.60 -2.56 -18.20
N PHE A 305 -5.39 -3.45 -18.77
CA PHE A 305 -5.11 -3.96 -20.11
C PHE A 305 -5.26 -2.90 -21.21
N ALA A 306 -6.14 -1.92 -21.05
CA ALA A 306 -6.22 -0.79 -21.98
C ALA A 306 -4.97 0.10 -21.90
N VAL A 307 -4.45 0.35 -20.69
CA VAL A 307 -3.16 1.02 -20.48
C VAL A 307 -2.01 0.22 -21.10
N CYS A 308 -1.98 -1.11 -20.94
CA CYS A 308 -0.97 -1.97 -21.58
C CYS A 308 -1.00 -1.86 -23.11
N ARG A 309 -2.20 -1.77 -23.72
CA ARG A 309 -2.33 -1.56 -25.19
C ARG A 309 -1.82 -0.19 -25.60
N LEU A 310 -2.23 0.85 -24.91
CA LEU A 310 -1.78 2.22 -25.18
C LEU A 310 -0.25 2.32 -25.09
N LEU A 311 0.33 1.81 -24.02
CA LEU A 311 1.77 1.74 -23.82
C LEU A 311 2.44 0.98 -24.97
N PHE A 312 1.93 -0.20 -25.33
CA PHE A 312 2.52 -1.03 -26.36
C PHE A 312 2.47 -0.37 -27.74
N ASP A 313 1.36 0.31 -28.10
CA ASP A 313 1.25 1.07 -29.36
C ASP A 313 2.26 2.21 -29.39
N ARG A 314 2.45 2.94 -28.29
CA ARG A 314 3.48 3.98 -28.22
C ARG A 314 4.90 3.42 -28.31
N MET A 315 5.15 2.24 -27.76
CA MET A 315 6.44 1.54 -27.94
C MET A 315 6.67 1.12 -29.39
N LYS A 316 5.62 0.80 -30.16
CA LYS A 316 5.71 0.55 -31.61
C LYS A 316 6.09 1.82 -32.38
N GLU A 317 5.49 2.96 -32.04
CA GLU A 317 5.84 4.26 -32.65
C GLU A 317 7.34 4.59 -32.45
N LEU A 318 7.90 4.24 -31.30
CA LEU A 318 9.34 4.36 -31.04
C LEU A 318 10.18 3.23 -31.67
N GLY A 319 9.55 2.23 -32.30
CA GLY A 319 10.21 1.06 -32.87
C GLY A 319 10.81 0.08 -31.89
N LEU A 320 10.42 0.16 -30.59
CA LEU A 320 10.80 -0.77 -29.52
C LEU A 320 9.95 -2.05 -29.55
N ALA A 321 8.72 -1.93 -30.02
CA ALA A 321 7.77 -3.02 -30.21
C ALA A 321 7.30 -3.14 -31.65
N LYS A 322 6.63 -4.22 -32.04
CA LYS A 322 6.12 -4.53 -33.36
C LYS A 322 4.94 -5.50 -33.30
N GLY A 323 4.32 -5.79 -34.41
CA GLY A 323 3.24 -6.76 -34.54
C GLY A 323 1.87 -6.21 -34.11
N ASP A 324 0.91 -7.11 -33.92
CA ASP A 324 -0.44 -6.78 -33.46
C ASP A 324 -0.48 -6.54 -31.95
N THR A 325 -1.08 -5.43 -31.54
CA THR A 325 -1.10 -4.99 -30.14
C THR A 325 -1.97 -5.89 -29.28
N GLU A 326 -3.13 -6.34 -29.75
CA GLU A 326 -4.00 -7.22 -28.99
C GLU A 326 -3.37 -8.60 -28.74
N GLU A 327 -2.70 -9.13 -29.78
CA GLU A 327 -1.98 -10.39 -29.65
C GLU A 327 -0.77 -10.26 -28.72
N ALA A 328 -0.03 -9.16 -28.82
CA ALA A 328 1.11 -8.88 -27.97
C ALA A 328 0.73 -8.76 -26.49
N VAL A 329 -0.31 -7.99 -26.18
CA VAL A 329 -0.79 -7.83 -24.80
C VAL A 329 -1.34 -9.14 -24.25
N ARG A 330 -2.08 -9.92 -25.07
CA ARG A 330 -2.57 -11.25 -24.67
C ARG A 330 -1.41 -12.23 -24.40
N ALA A 331 -0.32 -12.14 -25.17
CA ALA A 331 0.89 -12.94 -24.95
C ALA A 331 1.75 -12.46 -23.77
N GLY A 332 1.47 -11.30 -23.18
CA GLY A 332 2.23 -10.72 -22.09
C GLY A 332 3.44 -9.89 -22.49
N ALA A 333 3.59 -9.56 -23.80
CA ALA A 333 4.75 -8.81 -24.30
C ALA A 333 4.89 -7.40 -23.70
N HIS A 334 3.79 -6.80 -23.23
CA HIS A 334 3.78 -5.52 -22.52
C HIS A 334 4.60 -5.53 -21.21
N ALA A 335 4.72 -6.69 -20.59
CA ALA A 335 5.45 -6.85 -19.32
C ALA A 335 6.98 -6.67 -19.49
N MET A 336 7.51 -6.65 -20.70
CA MET A 336 8.88 -6.20 -20.97
C MET A 336 9.11 -4.76 -20.48
N PHE A 337 8.07 -3.92 -20.53
CA PHE A 337 8.13 -2.50 -20.18
C PHE A 337 7.35 -2.16 -18.91
N LEU A 338 6.22 -2.81 -18.65
CA LEU A 338 5.37 -2.65 -17.47
C LEU A 338 5.15 -4.02 -16.79
N PRO A 339 6.05 -4.45 -15.90
CA PRO A 339 6.01 -5.78 -15.29
C PRO A 339 5.14 -5.87 -14.03
N HIS A 340 4.29 -4.91 -13.76
CA HIS A 340 3.42 -4.86 -12.57
C HIS A 340 2.00 -4.41 -12.92
N GLY A 341 1.09 -4.44 -11.93
CA GLY A 341 -0.27 -3.96 -12.07
C GLY A 341 -0.37 -2.44 -12.17
N LEU A 342 -1.51 -1.94 -12.66
CA LEU A 342 -1.78 -0.50 -12.76
C LEU A 342 -2.02 0.15 -11.40
N GLY A 343 -2.36 -0.64 -10.36
CA GLY A 343 -2.62 -0.10 -9.03
C GLY A 343 -3.20 -1.13 -8.08
N HIS A 344 -3.41 -0.68 -6.85
CA HIS A 344 -3.93 -1.47 -5.73
C HIS A 344 -4.88 -0.65 -4.86
N MET A 345 -5.59 -1.31 -3.96
CA MET A 345 -6.41 -0.63 -2.95
C MET A 345 -5.50 0.12 -1.97
N MET A 346 -5.95 1.32 -1.60
CA MET A 346 -5.33 2.20 -0.61
C MET A 346 -6.22 2.38 0.62
N GLY A 347 -5.63 2.57 1.78
CA GLY A 347 -6.38 2.82 3.01
C GLY A 347 -5.50 2.96 4.25
N MET A 348 -5.78 2.15 5.26
CA MET A 348 -4.96 2.08 6.49
C MET A 348 -3.63 1.35 6.27
N ASP A 349 -3.50 0.59 5.21
CA ASP A 349 -2.24 0.06 4.72
C ASP A 349 -2.02 0.60 3.30
N VAL A 350 -0.76 0.75 2.89
CA VAL A 350 -0.42 1.20 1.53
C VAL A 350 -0.96 0.23 0.49
N HIS A 351 -0.68 -1.06 0.62
CA HIS A 351 -1.43 -2.12 -0.04
C HIS A 351 -2.55 -2.56 0.90
N ASP A 352 -3.71 -1.91 0.80
CA ASP A 352 -4.75 -2.06 1.81
C ASP A 352 -5.26 -3.50 1.88
N MET A 353 -5.21 -4.07 3.09
CA MET A 353 -5.66 -5.44 3.39
C MET A 353 -4.91 -6.57 2.66
N GLU A 354 -3.70 -6.35 2.12
CA GLU A 354 -2.95 -7.40 1.38
C GLU A 354 -2.69 -8.64 2.23
N ASN A 355 -2.58 -8.50 3.55
CA ASN A 355 -2.48 -9.61 4.50
C ASN A 355 -3.70 -10.55 4.50
N LEU A 356 -4.86 -10.10 4.00
CA LEU A 356 -6.08 -10.91 3.84
C LEU A 356 -6.11 -11.68 2.51
N ASP A 357 -5.04 -11.63 1.75
CA ASP A 357 -4.84 -12.13 0.40
C ASP A 357 -5.45 -11.22 -0.68
N GLN A 358 -4.60 -10.79 -1.62
CA GLN A 358 -5.01 -9.90 -2.73
C GLN A 358 -6.16 -10.48 -3.56
N ILE A 359 -6.31 -11.82 -3.62
CA ILE A 359 -7.44 -12.48 -4.31
C ILE A 359 -8.77 -12.10 -3.65
N ASN A 360 -8.80 -11.97 -2.33
CA ASN A 360 -10.00 -11.55 -1.62
C ASN A 360 -10.25 -10.04 -1.67
N VAL A 361 -9.20 -9.26 -1.86
CA VAL A 361 -9.26 -7.78 -1.81
C VAL A 361 -9.53 -7.19 -3.19
N GLY A 362 -8.73 -7.56 -4.17
CA GLY A 362 -8.76 -6.95 -5.50
C GLY A 362 -9.54 -7.73 -6.56
N PHE A 363 -10.06 -8.91 -6.20
CA PHE A 363 -10.77 -9.80 -7.14
C PHE A 363 -12.07 -10.32 -6.56
N ASP A 364 -12.90 -10.91 -7.40
CA ASP A 364 -14.20 -11.46 -7.04
C ASP A 364 -14.59 -12.63 -7.97
N ASP A 365 -15.86 -13.01 -7.96
CA ASP A 365 -16.33 -14.10 -8.81
C ASP A 365 -16.42 -13.71 -10.29
N GLU A 366 -16.49 -12.41 -10.60
CA GLU A 366 -16.54 -11.87 -11.97
C GLU A 366 -15.14 -11.70 -12.58
N VAL A 367 -14.17 -11.26 -11.78
CA VAL A 367 -12.79 -10.99 -12.22
C VAL A 367 -11.83 -11.85 -11.44
N ARG A 368 -11.20 -12.82 -12.11
CA ARG A 368 -10.21 -13.71 -11.51
C ARG A 368 -8.79 -13.27 -11.86
N PRO A 369 -7.82 -13.42 -10.93
CA PRO A 369 -6.43 -13.10 -11.23
C PRO A 369 -5.84 -14.12 -12.20
N ASN A 370 -4.96 -13.66 -13.10
CA ASN A 370 -4.07 -14.54 -13.85
C ASN A 370 -2.75 -14.68 -13.09
N LEU A 371 -2.55 -15.83 -12.44
CA LEU A 371 -1.38 -16.08 -11.60
C LEU A 371 -0.18 -16.67 -12.35
N GLU A 372 -0.32 -16.98 -13.65
CA GLU A 372 0.69 -17.66 -14.44
C GLU A 372 1.49 -16.70 -15.32
N GLN A 373 0.83 -15.68 -15.90
CA GLN A 373 1.47 -14.77 -16.84
C GLN A 373 2.31 -13.73 -16.10
N PHE A 374 3.62 -13.67 -16.44
CA PHE A 374 4.52 -12.65 -15.91
C PHE A 374 3.99 -11.23 -16.15
N GLY A 375 4.14 -10.36 -15.16
CA GLY A 375 3.59 -9.00 -15.16
C GLY A 375 2.12 -8.96 -14.74
N THR A 376 1.25 -9.75 -15.39
CA THR A 376 -0.18 -9.83 -15.03
C THR A 376 -0.42 -10.51 -13.68
N ASN A 377 0.43 -11.46 -13.29
CA ASN A 377 0.36 -12.14 -11.99
C ASN A 377 0.64 -11.22 -10.79
N CYS A 378 1.18 -10.03 -11.05
CA CYS A 378 1.41 -8.98 -10.05
C CYS A 378 0.24 -7.98 -9.94
N LEU A 379 -0.83 -8.14 -10.73
CA LEU A 379 -2.00 -7.28 -10.62
C LEU A 379 -2.71 -7.51 -9.27
N ARG A 380 -2.80 -6.47 -8.46
CA ARG A 380 -3.40 -6.51 -7.11
C ARG A 380 -4.87 -6.13 -7.10
N MET A 381 -5.31 -5.33 -8.04
CA MET A 381 -6.69 -4.85 -8.17
C MET A 381 -7.21 -5.13 -9.57
N GLY A 382 -8.36 -5.77 -9.69
CA GLY A 382 -8.97 -6.08 -10.98
C GLY A 382 -10.49 -5.94 -11.00
N ARG A 383 -11.16 -6.06 -9.83
CA ARG A 383 -12.62 -6.02 -9.73
C ARG A 383 -13.20 -4.67 -10.13
N ARG A 384 -14.54 -4.60 -10.16
CA ARG A 384 -15.24 -3.35 -10.47
C ARG A 384 -14.97 -2.30 -9.43
N LEU A 385 -14.71 -1.08 -9.90
CA LEU A 385 -14.63 0.10 -9.06
C LEU A 385 -16.03 0.43 -8.51
N GLU A 386 -16.06 0.84 -7.25
CA GLU A 386 -17.26 1.31 -6.55
C GLU A 386 -17.01 2.69 -5.98
N GLU A 387 -18.06 3.50 -5.85
CA GLU A 387 -17.99 4.80 -5.16
C GLU A 387 -17.40 4.62 -3.75
N GLY A 388 -16.44 5.46 -3.38
CA GLY A 388 -15.74 5.40 -2.11
C GLY A 388 -14.52 4.47 -2.09
N PHE A 389 -14.18 3.77 -3.18
CA PHE A 389 -12.90 3.10 -3.29
C PHE A 389 -11.78 4.12 -3.46
N VAL A 390 -10.63 3.81 -2.86
CA VAL A 390 -9.38 4.52 -3.12
C VAL A 390 -8.40 3.51 -3.67
N VAL A 391 -7.83 3.82 -4.83
CA VAL A 391 -6.86 2.98 -5.54
C VAL A 391 -5.68 3.84 -5.98
N THR A 392 -4.51 3.23 -6.16
CA THR A 392 -3.41 3.87 -6.87
C THR A 392 -3.62 3.79 -8.37
N ASP A 393 -3.08 4.76 -9.10
CA ASP A 393 -2.88 4.75 -10.55
C ASP A 393 -1.40 4.99 -10.80
N GLU A 394 -0.65 3.92 -11.12
CA GLU A 394 0.82 3.87 -11.09
C GLU A 394 1.46 3.30 -12.38
N PRO A 395 1.07 3.73 -13.58
CA PRO A 395 1.73 3.25 -14.78
C PRO A 395 3.21 3.60 -14.79
N GLY A 396 4.01 2.71 -15.36
CA GLY A 396 5.45 2.92 -15.50
C GLY A 396 6.02 2.27 -16.74
N VAL A 397 7.21 2.70 -17.12
CA VAL A 397 8.03 2.11 -18.17
C VAL A 397 9.44 1.90 -17.67
N TYR A 398 9.91 0.67 -17.76
CA TYR A 398 11.20 0.26 -17.22
C TYR A 398 12.00 -0.48 -18.27
N PHE A 399 13.30 -0.24 -18.31
CA PHE A 399 14.23 -1.00 -19.11
C PHE A 399 15.17 -1.79 -18.20
N ILE A 400 14.73 -3.01 -17.85
CA ILE A 400 15.41 -3.89 -16.90
C ILE A 400 16.43 -4.75 -17.63
N PRO A 401 17.76 -4.52 -17.48
CA PRO A 401 18.78 -5.21 -18.27
C PRO A 401 18.69 -6.73 -18.21
N ALA A 402 18.51 -7.28 -16.99
CA ALA A 402 18.40 -8.72 -16.80
C ALA A 402 17.19 -9.34 -17.51
N LEU A 403 16.03 -8.65 -17.49
CA LEU A 403 14.81 -9.10 -18.18
C LEU A 403 14.99 -9.04 -19.71
N ILE A 404 15.62 -7.98 -20.22
CA ILE A 404 15.93 -7.82 -21.63
C ILE A 404 16.84 -8.96 -22.12
N ASP A 405 17.89 -9.28 -21.36
CA ASP A 405 18.83 -10.35 -21.69
C ASP A 405 18.16 -11.73 -21.67
N ASP A 406 17.36 -12.02 -20.65
CA ASP A 406 16.65 -13.29 -20.52
C ASP A 406 15.64 -13.52 -21.65
N TRP A 407 14.80 -12.52 -21.94
CA TRP A 407 13.79 -12.63 -22.98
C TRP A 407 14.40 -12.68 -24.37
N LYS A 408 15.49 -11.94 -24.62
CA LYS A 408 16.23 -12.03 -25.87
C LYS A 408 16.84 -13.42 -26.05
N ALA A 409 17.47 -13.97 -25.02
CA ALA A 409 18.12 -15.30 -25.09
C ALA A 409 17.10 -16.44 -25.25
N SER A 410 15.95 -16.36 -24.57
CA SER A 410 14.87 -17.36 -24.67
C SER A 410 14.01 -17.20 -25.93
N GLY A 411 14.05 -16.05 -26.59
CA GLY A 411 13.13 -15.70 -27.68
C GLY A 411 11.69 -15.40 -27.22
N HIS A 412 11.48 -15.13 -25.92
CA HIS A 412 10.17 -14.85 -25.36
C HIS A 412 9.56 -13.60 -26.00
N CYS A 413 8.37 -13.70 -26.58
CA CYS A 413 7.67 -12.64 -27.29
C CYS A 413 8.49 -11.97 -28.41
N ALA A 414 9.44 -12.68 -29.04
CA ALA A 414 10.35 -12.11 -30.07
C ALA A 414 9.60 -11.61 -31.31
N GLU A 415 8.42 -12.13 -31.59
CA GLU A 415 7.53 -11.65 -32.67
C GLU A 415 6.98 -10.26 -32.42
N PHE A 416 6.92 -9.83 -31.14
CA PHE A 416 6.34 -8.55 -30.68
C PHE A 416 7.39 -7.53 -30.22
N LEU A 417 8.63 -7.96 -29.93
CA LEU A 417 9.68 -7.12 -29.36
C LEU A 417 10.83 -6.91 -30.35
N ASN A 418 11.37 -5.69 -30.36
CA ASN A 418 12.56 -5.34 -31.14
C ASN A 418 13.77 -5.29 -30.21
N PHE A 419 14.33 -6.45 -29.87
CA PHE A 419 15.42 -6.56 -28.91
C PHE A 419 16.66 -5.75 -29.28
N ASP A 420 16.99 -5.62 -30.57
CA ASP A 420 18.16 -4.84 -30.97
C ASP A 420 18.02 -3.37 -30.64
N LYS A 421 16.79 -2.83 -30.68
CA LYS A 421 16.52 -1.47 -30.27
C LYS A 421 16.33 -1.37 -28.75
N ILE A 422 15.66 -2.33 -28.12
CA ILE A 422 15.46 -2.36 -26.66
C ILE A 422 16.78 -2.38 -25.91
N GLU A 423 17.79 -3.12 -26.39
CA GLU A 423 19.13 -3.15 -25.79
C GLU A 423 19.81 -1.78 -25.72
N THR A 424 19.48 -0.87 -26.65
CA THR A 424 20.01 0.50 -26.63
C THR A 424 19.43 1.34 -25.46
N TYR A 425 18.46 0.80 -24.73
CA TYR A 425 17.81 1.43 -23.56
C TYR A 425 18.22 0.83 -22.21
N LYS A 426 19.15 -0.13 -22.19
CA LYS A 426 19.61 -0.75 -20.92
C LYS A 426 20.20 0.24 -19.89
N ASP A 427 20.66 1.39 -20.34
CA ASP A 427 21.17 2.49 -19.52
C ASP A 427 20.12 3.51 -19.10
N PHE A 428 18.86 3.36 -19.54
CA PHE A 428 17.81 4.36 -19.37
C PHE A 428 17.30 4.46 -17.93
N GLY A 429 17.11 3.33 -17.26
CA GLY A 429 16.42 3.25 -15.96
C GLY A 429 14.92 3.00 -16.09
N GLY A 430 14.13 3.72 -15.31
CA GLY A 430 12.66 3.61 -15.33
C GLY A 430 11.97 4.92 -15.01
N ILE A 431 10.71 5.03 -15.42
CA ILE A 431 9.80 6.13 -15.12
C ILE A 431 8.50 5.55 -14.58
N ARG A 432 8.01 6.07 -13.44
CA ARG A 432 6.66 5.86 -12.91
C ARG A 432 6.07 7.21 -12.54
N ILE A 433 4.77 7.35 -12.76
CA ILE A 433 3.92 8.41 -12.24
C ILE A 433 2.81 7.72 -11.48
N GLU A 434 2.57 8.12 -10.24
CA GLU A 434 1.58 7.49 -9.38
C GLU A 434 0.86 8.50 -8.52
N ASP A 435 -0.44 8.38 -8.45
CA ASP A 435 -1.31 9.16 -7.58
C ASP A 435 -2.38 8.28 -6.90
N ASP A 436 -2.80 8.69 -5.70
CA ASP A 436 -3.96 8.15 -4.99
C ASP A 436 -5.25 8.70 -5.58
N VAL A 437 -6.16 7.82 -5.97
CA VAL A 437 -7.38 8.16 -6.68
C VAL A 437 -8.61 7.68 -5.91
N LEU A 438 -9.47 8.63 -5.51
CA LEU A 438 -10.79 8.36 -4.95
C LEU A 438 -11.81 8.18 -6.08
N ILE A 439 -12.52 7.06 -6.08
CA ILE A 439 -13.65 6.82 -6.97
C ILE A 439 -14.88 7.56 -6.43
N THR A 440 -15.39 8.49 -7.23
CA THR A 440 -16.57 9.31 -6.92
C THR A 440 -17.82 8.73 -7.58
N LYS A 441 -18.97 9.36 -7.37
CA LYS A 441 -20.23 8.91 -7.95
C LYS A 441 -20.21 8.75 -9.47
N ASP A 442 -19.54 9.66 -10.19
CA ASP A 442 -19.60 9.76 -11.66
C ASP A 442 -18.22 9.63 -12.35
N GLY A 443 -17.15 9.46 -11.58
CA GLY A 443 -15.77 9.42 -12.08
C GLY A 443 -14.77 9.15 -10.98
N CYS A 444 -13.66 9.85 -11.01
CA CYS A 444 -12.65 9.80 -9.97
C CYS A 444 -12.02 11.19 -9.73
N ARG A 445 -11.25 11.32 -8.67
CA ARG A 445 -10.43 12.49 -8.38
C ARG A 445 -9.19 12.12 -7.59
N PHE A 446 -8.17 12.91 -7.69
CA PHE A 446 -7.00 12.80 -6.83
C PHE A 446 -7.34 13.11 -5.37
N LEU A 447 -6.57 12.54 -4.46
CA LEU A 447 -6.52 12.94 -3.06
C LEU A 447 -5.52 14.08 -2.86
N GLY A 448 -5.75 14.89 -1.83
CA GLY A 448 -4.94 16.06 -1.51
C GLY A 448 -5.46 17.36 -2.13
N THR A 449 -5.03 18.50 -1.56
CA THR A 449 -5.43 19.84 -1.99
C THR A 449 -4.62 20.36 -3.17
N ASP A 450 -3.36 19.94 -3.24
CA ASP A 450 -2.41 20.37 -4.27
C ASP A 450 -1.87 19.14 -5.00
N ARG A 451 -1.87 19.18 -6.32
CA ARG A 451 -1.32 18.11 -7.12
C ARG A 451 0.20 18.22 -7.21
N ILE A 452 0.89 17.12 -6.95
CA ILE A 452 2.34 17.01 -7.15
C ILE A 452 2.64 17.25 -8.63
N PRO A 453 3.58 18.14 -9.02
CA PRO A 453 3.94 18.33 -10.43
C PRO A 453 4.27 16.99 -11.11
N TYR A 454 3.63 16.72 -12.26
CA TYR A 454 3.84 15.48 -13.00
C TYR A 454 4.01 15.69 -14.51
N HIS A 455 3.50 16.78 -15.07
CA HIS A 455 3.85 17.15 -16.44
C HIS A 455 5.34 17.54 -16.53
N PRO A 456 6.09 17.08 -17.52
CA PRO A 456 7.54 17.34 -17.61
C PRO A 456 7.90 18.81 -17.46
N LYS A 457 7.13 19.68 -18.07
CA LYS A 457 7.34 21.14 -17.99
C LYS A 457 7.17 21.64 -16.55
N ASP A 458 6.11 21.21 -15.85
CA ASP A 458 5.81 21.64 -14.50
C ASP A 458 6.87 21.13 -13.51
N VAL A 459 7.36 19.91 -13.70
CA VAL A 459 8.47 19.32 -12.93
C VAL A 459 9.74 20.18 -13.11
N GLU A 460 10.11 20.49 -14.35
CA GLU A 460 11.28 21.31 -14.65
C GLU A 460 11.16 22.73 -14.09
N GLU A 461 9.99 23.37 -14.23
CA GLU A 461 9.72 24.70 -13.70
C GLU A 461 9.77 24.72 -12.18
N TYR A 462 9.18 23.71 -11.52
CA TYR A 462 9.21 23.58 -10.07
C TYR A 462 10.66 23.42 -9.56
N MET A 463 11.41 22.50 -10.15
CA MET A 463 12.81 22.26 -9.79
C MET A 463 13.68 23.51 -9.99
N ALA A 464 13.47 24.25 -11.07
CA ALA A 464 14.22 25.49 -11.36
C ALA A 464 13.89 26.61 -10.37
N ALA A 465 12.61 26.78 -10.03
CA ALA A 465 12.14 27.84 -9.14
C ALA A 465 12.57 27.63 -7.68
N HIS A 466 12.72 26.37 -7.24
CA HIS A 466 12.94 26.02 -5.83
C HIS A 466 14.27 25.31 -5.55
N LYS A 467 15.23 25.42 -6.46
CA LYS A 467 16.51 24.70 -6.39
C LYS A 467 17.27 24.97 -5.09
N GLY A 468 17.45 23.93 -4.28
CA GLY A 468 18.25 23.99 -3.07
C GLY A 468 17.57 24.68 -1.88
N GLU A 469 16.30 25.00 -1.96
CA GLU A 469 15.53 25.43 -0.80
C GLU A 469 15.46 24.29 0.23
N ILE A 470 16.05 24.50 1.39
CA ILE A 470 15.91 23.63 2.56
C ILE A 470 14.74 24.19 3.38
N LEU A 471 13.84 23.31 3.82
CA LEU A 471 12.72 23.67 4.69
C LEU A 471 13.19 24.15 6.06
#